data_d8d489cb5fc9bcc7565fd9f955ecd710
#
_entry.id   d8d489cb5fc9bcc7565fd9f955ecd710
#
_cell.length_a   1.000
_cell.length_b   1.000
_cell.length_c   1.000
_cell.angle_alpha   90.00
_cell.angle_beta   90.00
_cell.angle_gamma   90.00
#
_symmetry.space_group_name_H-M   'P 1'
#
loop_
_entity.id
_entity.type
_entity.pdbx_description
1 polymer ?
#
loop_
_entity_poly.entity_id
_entity_poly.type
_entity_poly.pdbx_seq_one_letter_code
_entity_poly.pdbx_strand_id
1 'polypeptide(L)'
;MKSIENIENIKNKRVILRLDLNVPIKNGKITDSNRIDKVMPTLEFLLKKKAKIIIISHVGRPKGKIVKELSLELVSLYIKSKIKKEVSLLKENIFNLNKENIFKNSNHELVLLENIRFYPEEEANDDKFSKKLASLGEIYVNDAFSCSHRDLSLIHISEPTRRVF
;
A
#
# COMPACT_ATOMS: atom_id res chain seq x y z
N MET A 1 -4.55 17.89 -9.14
CA MET A 1 -4.17 16.45 -9.07
C MET A 1 -3.76 15.95 -10.43
N LYS A 2 -2.65 15.26 -10.48
CA LYS A 2 -2.24 14.61 -11.73
C LYS A 2 -2.87 13.24 -11.82
N SER A 3 -3.42 12.92 -12.97
CA SER A 3 -3.87 11.55 -13.22
C SER A 3 -2.67 10.60 -13.27
N ILE A 4 -2.84 9.40 -12.74
CA ILE A 4 -1.83 8.35 -12.79
C ILE A 4 -1.44 8.03 -14.25
N GLU A 5 -2.38 8.17 -15.17
CA GLU A 5 -2.16 7.93 -16.60
C GLU A 5 -1.15 8.88 -17.23
N ASN A 6 -0.96 10.06 -16.62
CA ASN A 6 -0.05 11.09 -17.12
C ASN A 6 1.35 11.00 -16.48
N ILE A 7 1.63 9.95 -15.72
CA ILE A 7 2.94 9.78 -15.10
C ILE A 7 3.91 9.22 -16.13
N GLU A 8 4.95 9.99 -16.43
CA GLU A 8 6.05 9.53 -17.25
C GLU A 8 7.16 8.96 -16.37
N ASN A 9 7.86 7.96 -16.87
CA ASN A 9 9.08 7.42 -16.26
C ASN A 9 8.90 6.85 -14.85
N ILE A 10 7.84 6.07 -14.62
CA ILE A 10 7.68 5.40 -13.34
C ILE A 10 8.35 4.02 -13.31
N LYS A 11 8.90 3.58 -14.43
CA LYS A 11 9.61 2.30 -14.50
C LYS A 11 10.73 2.25 -13.46
N ASN A 12 10.71 1.20 -12.65
CA ASN A 12 11.64 0.96 -11.55
C ASN A 12 11.57 2.00 -10.41
N LYS A 13 10.63 2.92 -10.46
CA LYS A 13 10.41 3.85 -9.35
C LYS A 13 9.64 3.17 -8.23
N ARG A 14 10.00 3.49 -6.99
CA ARG A 14 9.27 2.99 -5.82
C ARG A 14 8.04 3.86 -5.62
N VAL A 15 6.88 3.25 -5.80
CA VAL A 15 5.57 3.91 -5.66
C VAL A 15 4.91 3.41 -4.40
N ILE A 16 4.64 4.31 -3.46
CA ILE A 16 3.80 4.00 -2.31
C ILE A 16 2.36 4.19 -2.75
N LEU A 17 1.59 3.11 -2.72
CA LEU A 17 0.21 3.11 -3.17
C LEU A 17 -0.70 2.87 -1.97
N ARG A 18 -1.45 3.89 -1.57
CA ARG A 18 -2.44 3.76 -0.52
C ARG A 18 -3.76 3.32 -1.13
N LEU A 19 -4.25 2.18 -0.70
CA LEU A 19 -5.50 1.59 -1.18
C LEU A 19 -6.49 1.43 -0.03
N ASP A 20 -7.77 1.42 -0.36
CA ASP A 20 -8.82 0.99 0.56
C ASP A 20 -9.03 -0.52 0.38
N LEU A 21 -8.38 -1.29 1.23
CA LEU A 21 -8.50 -2.74 1.27
C LEU A 21 -9.28 -3.20 2.50
N ASN A 22 -10.05 -2.30 3.11
CA ASN A 22 -10.81 -2.59 4.34
C ASN A 22 -12.06 -3.41 4.02
N VAL A 23 -11.85 -4.70 3.81
CA VAL A 23 -12.92 -5.66 3.50
C VAL A 23 -13.35 -6.40 4.77
N PRO A 24 -14.60 -6.87 4.85
CA PRO A 24 -15.05 -7.66 5.98
C PRO A 24 -14.38 -9.05 5.96
N ILE A 25 -13.88 -9.44 7.12
CA ILE A 25 -13.25 -10.75 7.32
C ILE A 25 -14.01 -11.45 8.44
N LYS A 26 -14.53 -12.64 8.16
CA LYS A 26 -15.23 -13.46 9.16
C LYS A 26 -14.74 -14.90 9.06
N ASN A 27 -14.43 -15.47 10.23
CA ASN A 27 -13.97 -16.87 10.32
C ASN A 27 -12.78 -17.18 9.38
N GLY A 28 -11.85 -16.23 9.31
CA GLY A 28 -10.65 -16.37 8.48
C GLY A 28 -10.90 -16.27 6.98
N LYS A 29 -12.02 -15.69 6.57
CA LYS A 29 -12.36 -15.54 5.15
C LYS A 29 -12.84 -14.13 4.84
N ILE A 30 -12.45 -13.64 3.67
CA ILE A 30 -13.00 -12.40 3.12
C ILE A 30 -14.42 -12.69 2.63
N THR A 31 -15.41 -11.99 3.21
CA THR A 31 -16.82 -12.21 2.87
C THR A 31 -17.32 -11.30 1.75
N ASP A 32 -16.62 -10.22 1.47
CA ASP A 32 -16.94 -9.28 0.39
C ASP A 32 -15.64 -8.67 -0.13
N SER A 33 -15.31 -8.93 -1.38
CA SER A 33 -14.07 -8.47 -2.00
C SER A 33 -14.22 -7.19 -2.82
N ASN A 34 -15.39 -6.55 -2.82
CA ASN A 34 -15.67 -5.43 -3.73
C ASN A 34 -14.64 -4.30 -3.64
N ARG A 35 -14.18 -3.95 -2.45
CA ARG A 35 -13.19 -2.87 -2.30
C ARG A 35 -11.85 -3.21 -2.92
N ILE A 36 -11.44 -4.46 -2.82
CA ILE A 36 -10.20 -4.94 -3.45
C ILE A 36 -10.38 -4.93 -4.97
N ASP A 37 -11.50 -5.45 -5.45
CA ASP A 37 -11.77 -5.54 -6.89
C ASP A 37 -11.76 -4.15 -7.55
N LYS A 38 -12.27 -3.14 -6.86
CA LYS A 38 -12.32 -1.76 -7.38
C LYS A 38 -10.95 -1.13 -7.57
N VAL A 39 -9.96 -1.50 -6.78
CA VAL A 39 -8.63 -0.91 -6.86
C VAL A 39 -7.68 -1.72 -7.74
N MET A 40 -8.09 -2.90 -8.19
CA MET A 40 -7.27 -3.75 -9.05
C MET A 40 -6.81 -3.05 -10.34
N PRO A 41 -7.66 -2.27 -11.04
CA PRO A 41 -7.20 -1.58 -12.24
C PRO A 41 -6.02 -0.64 -12.01
N THR A 42 -6.01 0.08 -10.88
CA THR A 42 -4.88 0.94 -10.52
C THR A 42 -3.61 0.13 -10.33
N LEU A 43 -3.72 -0.98 -9.61
CA LEU A 43 -2.60 -1.86 -9.34
C LEU A 43 -2.04 -2.47 -10.63
N GLU A 44 -2.92 -2.96 -11.48
CA GLU A 44 -2.54 -3.55 -12.77
C GLU A 44 -1.88 -2.52 -13.69
N PHE A 45 -2.38 -1.29 -13.70
CA PHE A 45 -1.79 -0.21 -14.48
C PHE A 45 -0.35 0.08 -14.04
N LEU A 46 -0.12 0.20 -12.74
CA LEU A 46 1.22 0.45 -12.20
C LEU A 46 2.18 -0.72 -12.48
N LEU A 47 1.69 -1.95 -12.37
CA LEU A 47 2.48 -3.14 -12.69
C LEU A 47 2.85 -3.16 -14.17
N LYS A 48 1.91 -2.81 -15.03
CA LYS A 48 2.18 -2.72 -16.49
C LYS A 48 3.25 -1.69 -16.80
N LYS A 49 3.29 -0.60 -16.05
CA LYS A 49 4.33 0.43 -16.19
C LYS A 49 5.65 0.05 -15.51
N LYS A 50 5.72 -1.14 -14.92
CA LYS A 50 6.91 -1.70 -14.27
C LYS A 50 7.41 -0.86 -13.08
N ALA A 51 6.48 -0.26 -12.36
CA ALA A 51 6.79 0.39 -11.08
C ALA A 51 7.10 -0.67 -10.03
N LYS A 52 7.86 -0.28 -9.02
CA LYS A 52 8.03 -1.06 -7.79
C LYS A 52 7.02 -0.56 -6.78
N ILE A 53 6.06 -1.39 -6.44
CA ILE A 53 4.86 -0.95 -5.72
C ILE A 53 4.92 -1.38 -4.27
N ILE A 54 4.70 -0.42 -3.37
CA ILE A 54 4.58 -0.64 -1.93
C ILE A 54 3.15 -0.28 -1.56
N ILE A 55 2.31 -1.29 -1.32
CA ILE A 55 0.92 -1.05 -0.94
C ILE A 55 0.84 -0.82 0.55
N ILE A 56 0.11 0.22 0.95
CA ILE A 56 -0.25 0.48 2.35
C ILE A 56 -1.76 0.53 2.48
N SER A 57 -2.29 -0.10 3.52
CA SER A 57 -3.72 -0.12 3.80
C SER A 57 -4.00 -0.58 5.22
N HIS A 58 -5.28 -0.60 5.57
CA HIS A 58 -5.72 -1.13 6.86
C HIS A 58 -6.95 -2.00 6.69
N VAL A 59 -7.19 -2.86 7.66
CA VAL A 59 -8.40 -3.66 7.82
C VAL A 59 -8.85 -3.54 9.27
N GLY A 60 -10.14 -3.31 9.46
CA GLY A 60 -10.74 -3.24 10.80
C GLY A 60 -10.21 -2.10 11.65
N ARG A 61 -10.31 -2.28 12.97
CA ARG A 61 -9.92 -1.27 13.95
C ARG A 61 -9.04 -1.87 15.05
N PRO A 62 -7.77 -2.16 14.75
CA PRO A 62 -6.87 -2.78 15.71
C PRO A 62 -6.41 -1.86 16.84
N LYS A 63 -6.65 -0.55 16.75
CA LYS A 63 -6.35 0.45 17.79
C LYS A 63 -4.87 0.49 18.18
N GLY A 64 -3.98 0.45 17.19
CA GLY A 64 -2.54 0.55 17.43
C GLY A 64 -1.91 -0.69 18.03
N LYS A 65 -2.53 -1.86 17.87
CA LYS A 65 -2.02 -3.14 18.36
C LYS A 65 -1.99 -4.15 17.24
N ILE A 66 -1.10 -5.13 17.36
CA ILE A 66 -1.07 -6.25 16.43
C ILE A 66 -2.22 -7.20 16.76
N VAL A 67 -3.15 -7.33 15.85
CA VAL A 67 -4.31 -8.23 15.97
C VAL A 67 -4.24 -9.22 14.81
N LYS A 68 -3.96 -10.47 15.11
CA LYS A 68 -3.74 -11.52 14.10
C LYS A 68 -4.89 -11.62 13.10
N GLU A 69 -6.12 -11.52 13.57
CA GLU A 69 -7.32 -11.63 12.75
C GLU A 69 -7.49 -10.44 11.80
N LEU A 70 -6.76 -9.36 12.02
CA LEU A 70 -6.78 -8.16 11.19
C LEU A 70 -5.51 -8.01 10.35
N SER A 71 -4.74 -9.07 10.20
CA SER A 71 -3.61 -9.10 9.27
C SER A 71 -4.09 -8.95 7.84
N LEU A 72 -3.28 -8.31 7.01
CA LEU A 72 -3.54 -8.21 5.57
C LEU A 72 -3.13 -9.48 4.80
N GLU A 73 -2.82 -10.57 5.49
CA GLU A 73 -2.41 -11.83 4.85
C GLU A 73 -3.47 -12.35 3.87
N LEU A 74 -4.74 -12.38 4.29
CA LEU A 74 -5.82 -12.84 3.41
C LEU A 74 -5.98 -11.94 2.18
N VAL A 75 -5.82 -10.64 2.38
CA VAL A 75 -5.87 -9.67 1.28
C VAL A 75 -4.71 -9.90 0.32
N SER A 76 -3.52 -10.16 0.82
CA SER A 76 -2.35 -10.42 -0.04
C SER A 76 -2.56 -11.66 -0.89
N LEU A 77 -3.12 -12.72 -0.31
CA LEU A 77 -3.44 -13.95 -1.05
C LEU A 77 -4.49 -13.72 -2.12
N TYR A 78 -5.50 -12.92 -1.81
CA TYR A 78 -6.54 -12.58 -2.77
C TYR A 78 -5.96 -11.80 -3.95
N ILE A 79 -5.17 -10.76 -3.68
CA ILE A 79 -4.52 -9.97 -4.73
C ILE A 79 -3.64 -10.87 -5.60
N LYS A 80 -2.83 -11.71 -4.97
CA LYS A 80 -1.97 -12.67 -5.68
C LYS A 80 -2.77 -13.52 -6.65
N SER A 81 -3.93 -14.03 -6.21
CA SER A 81 -4.77 -14.88 -7.05
C SER A 81 -5.33 -14.13 -8.26
N LYS A 82 -5.59 -12.83 -8.13
CA LYS A 82 -6.18 -12.01 -9.19
C LYS A 82 -5.15 -11.54 -10.20
N ILE A 83 -4.00 -11.05 -9.75
CA ILE A 83 -2.96 -10.53 -10.65
C ILE A 83 -2.04 -11.63 -11.18
N LYS A 84 -2.06 -12.81 -10.58
CA LYS A 84 -1.20 -13.95 -10.93
C LYS A 84 0.30 -13.61 -10.88
N LYS A 85 0.66 -12.79 -9.91
CA LYS A 85 2.05 -12.42 -9.59
C LYS A 85 2.28 -12.57 -8.10
N GLU A 86 3.54 -12.72 -7.71
CA GLU A 86 3.87 -12.79 -6.30
C GLU A 86 3.63 -11.46 -5.60
N VAL A 87 3.04 -11.54 -4.41
CA VAL A 87 2.84 -10.41 -3.52
C VAL A 87 3.50 -10.76 -2.20
N SER A 88 4.49 -9.99 -1.81
CA SER A 88 5.18 -10.21 -0.54
C SER A 88 4.53 -9.38 0.56
N LEU A 89 3.94 -10.04 1.55
CA LEU A 89 3.47 -9.35 2.76
C LEU A 89 4.65 -9.15 3.70
N LEU A 90 4.97 -7.90 4.00
CA LEU A 90 6.08 -7.56 4.90
C LEU A 90 5.52 -7.31 6.30
N LYS A 91 5.85 -8.20 7.23
CA LYS A 91 5.41 -8.12 8.63
C LYS A 91 6.39 -7.39 9.53
N GLU A 92 7.57 -7.06 9.02
CA GLU A 92 8.58 -6.32 9.76
C GLU A 92 8.06 -4.93 10.15
N ASN A 93 8.50 -4.45 11.30
CA ASN A 93 8.22 -3.09 11.71
C ASN A 93 8.77 -2.11 10.67
N ILE A 94 7.96 -1.11 10.29
CA ILE A 94 8.34 -0.16 9.23
C ILE A 94 9.63 0.60 9.58
N PHE A 95 9.92 0.78 10.86
CA PHE A 95 11.15 1.47 11.28
C PHE A 95 12.41 0.65 10.98
N ASN A 96 12.25 -0.63 10.68
CA ASN A 96 13.34 -1.52 10.25
C ASN A 96 13.43 -1.66 8.73
N LEU A 97 12.50 -1.08 7.99
CA LEU A 97 12.49 -1.07 6.53
C LEU A 97 13.15 0.20 6.00
N ASN A 98 13.76 0.10 4.84
CA ASN A 98 14.34 1.26 4.14
C ASN A 98 14.30 1.01 2.63
N LYS A 99 14.68 2.01 1.86
CA LYS A 99 14.67 1.93 0.40
C LYS A 99 15.60 0.85 -0.15
N GLU A 100 16.62 0.47 0.60
CA GLU A 100 17.59 -0.54 0.20
C GLU A 100 17.10 -1.96 0.47
N ASN A 101 16.33 -2.19 1.54
CA ASN A 101 15.92 -3.53 1.93
C ASN A 101 14.48 -3.91 1.59
N ILE A 102 13.62 -2.93 1.28
CA ILE A 102 12.19 -3.22 1.11
C ILE A 102 11.89 -4.20 -0.03
N PHE A 103 12.73 -4.24 -1.06
CA PHE A 103 12.61 -5.20 -2.17
C PHE A 103 13.76 -6.22 -2.20
N LYS A 104 14.61 -6.24 -1.17
CA LYS A 104 15.85 -7.01 -1.16
C LYS A 104 15.68 -8.51 -1.41
N ASN A 105 14.64 -9.10 -0.83
CA ASN A 105 14.41 -10.54 -0.90
C ASN A 105 13.30 -10.91 -1.88
N SER A 106 12.85 -9.96 -2.67
CA SER A 106 11.79 -10.23 -3.62
C SER A 106 12.25 -9.87 -5.03
N ASN A 107 12.19 -10.86 -5.91
CA ASN A 107 12.20 -10.60 -7.34
C ASN A 107 10.86 -9.96 -7.74
N HIS A 108 10.09 -9.50 -6.77
CA HIS A 108 8.73 -9.04 -6.97
C HIS A 108 8.68 -7.53 -7.02
N GLU A 109 7.91 -7.03 -7.96
CA GLU A 109 7.66 -5.61 -8.13
C GLU A 109 6.56 -5.11 -7.17
N LEU A 110 6.07 -5.98 -6.29
CA LEU A 110 4.91 -5.70 -5.45
C LEU A 110 5.12 -6.23 -4.04
N VAL A 111 5.10 -5.32 -3.08
CA VAL A 111 5.08 -5.64 -1.66
C VAL A 111 3.86 -5.00 -1.00
N LEU A 112 3.33 -5.65 0.01
CA LEU A 112 2.22 -5.15 0.83
C LEU A 112 2.74 -5.03 2.25
N LEU A 113 2.71 -3.84 2.82
CA LEU A 113 3.04 -3.67 4.23
C LEU A 113 1.88 -4.20 5.08
N GLU A 114 2.20 -4.71 6.27
CA GLU A 114 1.19 -5.18 7.21
C GLU A 114 0.30 -4.00 7.63
N ASN A 115 -0.89 -4.30 8.11
CA ASN A 115 -1.91 -3.34 8.50
C ASN A 115 -1.30 -2.11 9.20
N ILE A 116 -1.39 -0.94 8.56
CA ILE A 116 -0.77 0.28 9.10
C ILE A 116 -1.41 0.74 10.41
N ARG A 117 -2.63 0.31 10.70
CA ARG A 117 -3.30 0.63 11.96
C ARG A 117 -2.88 -0.27 13.12
N PHE A 118 -1.97 -1.21 12.89
CA PHE A 118 -1.25 -1.85 13.98
C PHE A 118 -0.31 -0.87 14.69
N TYR A 119 0.00 0.25 14.05
CA TYR A 119 0.86 1.30 14.63
C TYR A 119 0.01 2.38 15.27
N PRO A 120 0.19 2.64 16.59
CA PRO A 120 -0.54 3.74 17.23
C PRO A 120 -0.20 5.10 16.61
N GLU A 121 1.00 5.23 16.05
CA GLU A 121 1.48 6.45 15.40
C GLU A 121 0.65 6.82 14.17
N GLU A 122 0.02 5.85 13.50
CA GLU A 122 -0.79 6.12 12.30
C GLU A 122 -2.03 6.93 12.66
N GLU A 123 -2.79 6.52 13.67
CA GLU A 123 -3.98 7.24 14.13
C GLU A 123 -3.60 8.55 14.81
N ALA A 124 -2.51 8.58 15.55
CA ALA A 124 -1.99 9.78 16.20
C ALA A 124 -1.40 10.79 15.20
N ASN A 125 -1.30 10.40 13.93
CA ASN A 125 -0.80 11.26 12.87
C ASN A 125 0.65 11.73 13.16
N ASP A 126 1.47 10.81 13.63
CA ASP A 126 2.85 11.05 14.07
C ASP A 126 3.75 11.38 12.90
N ASP A 127 4.56 12.44 13.05
CA ASP A 127 5.44 12.90 11.97
C ASP A 127 6.58 11.93 11.66
N LYS A 128 7.12 11.26 12.67
CA LYS A 128 8.20 10.28 12.45
C LYS A 128 7.68 9.10 11.65
N PHE A 129 6.47 8.64 11.95
CA PHE A 129 5.82 7.57 11.22
C PHE A 129 5.60 7.97 9.75
N SER A 130 5.03 9.16 9.53
CA SER A 130 4.77 9.66 8.17
C SER A 130 6.06 9.85 7.37
N LYS A 131 7.11 10.37 7.99
CA LYS A 131 8.42 10.54 7.35
C LYS A 131 9.04 9.18 7.02
N LYS A 132 8.89 8.20 7.91
CA LYS A 132 9.41 6.86 7.65
C LYS A 132 8.72 6.22 6.46
N LEU A 133 7.39 6.26 6.41
CA LEU A 133 6.64 5.77 5.26
C LEU A 133 7.08 6.49 3.98
N ALA A 134 7.16 7.81 4.00
CA ALA A 134 7.58 8.59 2.83
C ALA A 134 8.98 8.23 2.36
N SER A 135 9.88 7.85 3.27
CA SER A 135 11.26 7.49 2.92
C SER A 135 11.36 6.20 2.11
N LEU A 136 10.32 5.37 2.13
CA LEU A 136 10.31 4.09 1.43
C LEU A 136 10.07 4.23 -0.07
N GLY A 137 9.49 5.33 -0.52
CA GLY A 137 9.14 5.53 -1.92
C GLY A 137 9.58 6.86 -2.48
N GLU A 138 9.45 6.99 -3.79
CA GLU A 138 9.77 8.20 -4.55
C GLU A 138 8.50 8.92 -5.00
N ILE A 139 7.41 8.18 -5.13
CA ILE A 139 6.11 8.68 -5.59
C ILE A 139 5.05 8.14 -4.64
N TYR A 140 4.09 8.98 -4.30
CA TYR A 140 2.94 8.58 -3.49
C TYR A 140 1.66 8.69 -4.32
N VAL A 141 0.89 7.62 -4.35
CA VAL A 141 -0.40 7.56 -5.04
C VAL A 141 -1.46 7.19 -4.02
N ASN A 142 -2.52 7.97 -3.92
CA ASN A 142 -3.63 7.70 -3.02
C ASN A 142 -4.87 7.30 -3.83
N ASP A 143 -5.27 6.04 -3.69
CA ASP A 143 -6.50 5.49 -4.26
C ASP A 143 -7.35 4.90 -3.13
N ALA A 144 -7.39 5.58 -1.98
CA ALA A 144 -8.20 5.16 -0.85
C ALA A 144 -9.69 5.50 -1.01
N PHE A 145 -10.02 6.33 -1.99
CA PHE A 145 -11.40 6.73 -2.31
C PHE A 145 -11.82 6.07 -3.61
N SER A 146 -12.18 4.81 -3.53
CA SER A 146 -12.44 3.93 -4.67
C SER A 146 -13.66 4.30 -5.52
N CYS A 147 -14.44 5.29 -5.12
CA CYS A 147 -15.62 5.73 -5.88
C CYS A 147 -15.28 6.63 -7.07
N SER A 148 -14.03 7.06 -7.19
CA SER A 148 -13.59 7.94 -8.27
C SER A 148 -12.36 7.33 -8.92
N HIS A 149 -12.56 6.55 -9.96
CA HIS A 149 -11.48 5.80 -10.61
C HIS A 149 -10.43 6.65 -11.30
N ARG A 150 -10.63 7.95 -11.38
CA ARG A 150 -9.85 8.81 -12.29
C ARG A 150 -9.08 9.90 -11.60
N ASP A 151 -9.48 10.26 -10.40
CA ASP A 151 -8.87 11.36 -9.65
C ASP A 151 -7.99 10.81 -8.54
N LEU A 152 -6.89 10.21 -8.94
CA LEU A 152 -5.91 9.73 -7.98
C LEU A 152 -5.03 10.88 -7.54
N SER A 153 -4.83 10.99 -6.23
CA SER A 153 -3.90 11.95 -5.68
C SER A 153 -2.48 11.40 -5.87
N LEU A 154 -1.69 12.14 -6.63
CA LEU A 154 -0.30 11.77 -6.87
C LEU A 154 0.63 12.84 -6.34
N ILE A 155 1.58 12.44 -5.54
CA ILE A 155 2.55 13.34 -4.93
C ILE A 155 3.95 12.78 -5.11
N HIS A 156 4.85 13.61 -5.64
CA HIS A 156 6.28 13.29 -5.62
C HIS A 156 6.83 13.54 -4.23
N ILE A 157 7.45 12.52 -3.63
CA ILE A 157 8.02 12.61 -2.29
C ILE A 157 9.47 13.10 -2.43
N SER A 158 9.62 14.40 -2.65
CA SER A 158 10.96 15.01 -2.80
C SER A 158 11.40 15.78 -1.59
N GLU A 159 10.48 16.12 -0.69
CA GLU A 159 10.79 16.94 0.47
C GLU A 159 10.55 16.16 1.77
N PRO A 160 11.59 16.00 2.60
CA PRO A 160 11.44 15.20 3.83
C PRO A 160 10.52 15.83 4.87
N THR A 161 10.16 17.10 4.72
CA THR A 161 9.25 17.79 5.63
C THR A 161 7.79 17.74 5.21
N ARG A 162 7.51 17.24 4.00
CA ARG A 162 6.14 17.21 3.48
C ARG A 162 5.36 16.04 4.04
N ARG A 163 4.21 16.35 4.61
CA ARG A 163 3.30 15.35 5.14
C ARG A 163 2.37 14.88 4.02
N VAL A 164 2.41 13.57 3.70
CA VAL A 164 1.64 13.00 2.58
C VAL A 164 0.59 11.98 3.04
N PHE A 165 0.63 11.61 4.32
CA PHE A 165 -0.27 10.58 4.86
C PHE A 165 -1.29 11.15 5.84
#